data_eef14266c62868974436760e0e8e1229
#
_entry.id   eef14266c62868974436760e0e8e1229
#
_cell.length_a   1.000
_cell.length_b   1.000
_cell.length_c   1.000
_cell.angle_alpha   90.00
_cell.angle_beta   90.00
_cell.angle_gamma   90.00
#
_symmetry.space_group_name_H-M   'P 1'
#
loop_
_entity.id
_entity.type
_entity.pdbx_description
1 polymer ?
#
loop_
_entity_poly.entity_id
_entity_poly.type
_entity_poly.pdbx_seq_one_letter_code
_entity_poly.pdbx_strand_id
1 'polypeptide(L)'
;MVSAVDSLPQSALADASQFPIGNEWRERLDLTLLKQVWSLSYRQTQALIQQCMASKGFSYEPVEFVYNTDLLYRALNPLNDDIALKYGYHPPPIPGAMDANDYSQPGFLVALDGSESSQESGCAQSAYVTVNALSQAATDDAAAVLRRLSETTSGFDASGEGRAAWDAWAERMRSRGYPVATRSELSLEFAVAPDISGEELQARHADLDCDRLVGLTMTQSSWEQTRFAAFLVEASGTWSEVQAELEDALQALVAL
;
A
#
# COMPACT_ATOMS: atom_id res chain seq x y z
N MET A 1 27.65 -11.10 18.12
CA MET A 1 27.26 -10.59 16.80
C MET A 1 27.15 -9.09 16.99
N VAL A 2 28.08 -8.31 16.40
CA VAL A 2 28.02 -6.85 16.42
C VAL A 2 26.88 -6.49 15.49
N SER A 3 25.95 -5.68 15.96
CA SER A 3 24.79 -5.22 15.18
C SER A 3 25.30 -4.48 13.93
N ALA A 4 24.77 -4.79 12.77
CA ALA A 4 25.14 -4.13 11.50
C ALA A 4 24.91 -2.60 11.51
N VAL A 5 24.18 -2.10 12.52
CA VAL A 5 23.91 -0.68 12.74
C VAL A 5 25.16 0.09 13.22
N ASP A 6 26.07 -0.57 13.95
CA ASP A 6 27.27 0.07 14.50
C ASP A 6 28.37 0.34 13.44
N SER A 7 28.21 -0.15 12.22
CA SER A 7 29.16 0.01 11.11
C SER A 7 28.73 1.01 10.02
N LEU A 8 27.58 1.70 10.20
CA LEU A 8 27.13 2.70 9.23
C LEU A 8 28.04 3.94 9.23
N PRO A 9 28.42 4.46 8.06
CA PRO A 9 29.16 5.72 8.00
C PRO A 9 28.31 6.83 8.61
N GLN A 10 28.93 7.63 9.48
CA GLN A 10 28.26 8.76 10.17
C GLN A 10 27.56 9.73 9.21
N SER A 11 28.01 9.80 7.94
CA SER A 11 27.36 10.58 6.89
C SER A 11 25.96 10.06 6.51
N ALA A 12 25.71 8.74 6.60
CA ALA A 12 24.40 8.18 6.33
C ALA A 12 23.40 8.46 7.48
N LEU A 13 23.91 8.52 8.73
CA LEU A 13 23.10 8.86 9.90
C LEU A 13 22.81 10.37 9.98
N ALA A 14 23.76 11.23 9.56
CA ALA A 14 23.57 12.68 9.53
C ALA A 14 22.50 13.10 8.50
N ASP A 15 22.38 12.36 7.40
CA ASP A 15 21.40 12.64 6.36
C ASP A 15 19.97 12.19 6.79
N ALA A 16 19.88 11.17 7.63
CA ALA A 16 18.58 10.69 8.17
C ALA A 16 17.96 11.71 9.16
N SER A 17 18.76 12.54 9.83
CA SER A 17 18.28 13.54 10.79
C SER A 17 17.67 14.80 10.14
N GLN A 18 17.80 14.96 8.81
CA GLN A 18 17.27 16.11 8.06
C GLN A 18 15.84 15.90 7.54
N PHE A 19 15.22 14.73 7.80
CA PHE A 19 13.88 14.47 7.31
C PHE A 19 12.82 15.00 8.27
N PRO A 20 11.82 15.73 7.75
CA PRO A 20 10.66 16.08 8.52
C PRO A 20 9.95 14.78 9.01
N ILE A 21 9.34 14.89 10.17
CA ILE A 21 8.63 13.83 10.88
C ILE A 21 7.44 13.37 10.03
N GLY A 22 7.63 12.27 9.30
CA GLY A 22 6.62 11.69 8.42
C GLY A 22 7.18 10.50 7.65
N ASN A 23 6.34 9.79 6.94
CA ASN A 23 6.76 8.67 6.11
C ASN A 23 7.41 9.10 4.78
N GLU A 24 7.87 10.34 4.67
CA GLU A 24 8.52 10.92 3.48
C GLU A 24 9.81 10.18 3.09
N TRP A 25 10.43 9.45 4.04
CA TRP A 25 11.55 8.57 3.74
C TRP A 25 11.22 7.48 2.71
N ARG A 26 9.94 7.06 2.63
CA ARG A 26 9.46 6.10 1.61
C ARG A 26 9.49 6.68 0.20
N GLU A 27 9.42 8.02 0.07
CA GLU A 27 9.50 8.70 -1.22
C GLU A 27 10.92 8.66 -1.82
N ARG A 28 11.94 8.35 -1.00
CA ARG A 28 13.32 8.16 -1.47
C ARG A 28 13.54 6.91 -2.29
N LEU A 29 12.73 5.87 -2.09
CA LEU A 29 12.64 4.80 -3.05
C LEU A 29 11.74 5.33 -4.17
N ASP A 30 12.34 5.83 -5.25
CA ASP A 30 11.55 6.32 -6.39
C ASP A 30 10.70 5.19 -6.96
N LEU A 31 9.42 5.19 -6.58
CA LEU A 31 8.43 4.20 -7.03
C LEU A 31 7.68 4.69 -8.29
N THR A 32 8.11 5.78 -8.90
CA THR A 32 7.40 6.40 -10.03
C THR A 32 7.25 5.43 -11.20
N LEU A 33 8.34 4.76 -11.57
CA LEU A 33 8.32 3.77 -12.65
C LEU A 33 7.41 2.57 -12.32
N LEU A 34 7.50 2.04 -11.11
CA LEU A 34 6.65 0.93 -10.67
C LEU A 34 5.16 1.31 -10.74
N LYS A 35 4.80 2.49 -10.27
CA LYS A 35 3.42 3.02 -10.36
C LYS A 35 2.96 3.18 -11.82
N GLN A 36 3.85 3.65 -12.69
CA GLN A 36 3.55 3.79 -14.12
C GLN A 36 3.34 2.42 -14.78
N VAL A 37 4.21 1.43 -14.50
CA VAL A 37 4.06 0.07 -15.01
C VAL A 37 2.74 -0.53 -14.54
N TRP A 38 2.38 -0.45 -13.26
CA TRP A 38 1.10 -0.95 -12.76
C TRP A 38 -0.11 -0.26 -13.41
N SER A 39 -0.10 1.07 -13.49
CA SER A 39 -1.19 1.83 -14.10
C SER A 39 -1.36 1.51 -15.58
N LEU A 40 -0.25 1.36 -16.32
CA LEU A 40 -0.30 1.04 -17.74
C LEU A 40 -0.69 -0.42 -17.95
N SER A 41 -0.14 -1.37 -17.19
CA SER A 41 -0.53 -2.78 -17.22
C SER A 41 -2.04 -2.94 -17.01
N TYR A 42 -2.60 -2.25 -16.02
CA TYR A 42 -4.04 -2.27 -15.78
C TYR A 42 -4.83 -1.75 -16.99
N ARG A 43 -4.45 -0.58 -17.53
CA ARG A 43 -5.14 0.02 -18.68
C ARG A 43 -5.07 -0.84 -19.93
N GLN A 44 -3.91 -1.43 -20.22
CA GLN A 44 -3.72 -2.36 -21.34
C GLN A 44 -4.56 -3.63 -21.14
N THR A 45 -4.59 -4.16 -19.93
CA THR A 45 -5.47 -5.31 -19.60
C THR A 45 -6.93 -4.99 -19.90
N GLN A 46 -7.42 -3.83 -19.42
CA GLN A 46 -8.81 -3.43 -19.66
C GLN A 46 -9.13 -3.22 -21.16
N ALA A 47 -8.20 -2.64 -21.90
CA ALA A 47 -8.35 -2.45 -23.34
C ALA A 47 -8.41 -3.78 -24.10
N LEU A 48 -7.55 -4.74 -23.75
CA LEU A 48 -7.56 -6.09 -24.34
C LEU A 48 -8.84 -6.85 -23.99
N ILE A 49 -9.33 -6.74 -22.76
CA ILE A 49 -10.63 -7.32 -22.37
C ILE A 49 -11.73 -6.72 -23.23
N GLN A 50 -11.78 -5.40 -23.37
CA GLN A 50 -12.79 -4.71 -24.17
C GLN A 50 -12.79 -5.19 -25.63
N GLN A 51 -11.61 -5.27 -26.25
CA GLN A 51 -11.48 -5.75 -27.63
C GLN A 51 -11.94 -7.20 -27.77
N CYS A 52 -11.53 -8.06 -26.86
CA CYS A 52 -11.93 -9.48 -26.85
C CYS A 52 -13.44 -9.61 -26.66
N MET A 53 -14.04 -8.94 -25.69
CA MET A 53 -15.48 -8.98 -25.42
C MET A 53 -16.28 -8.47 -26.62
N ALA A 54 -15.83 -7.38 -27.26
CA ALA A 54 -16.44 -6.87 -28.47
C ALA A 54 -16.41 -7.89 -29.63
N SER A 55 -15.31 -8.64 -29.79
CA SER A 55 -15.20 -9.71 -30.79
C SER A 55 -16.17 -10.86 -30.55
N LYS A 56 -16.60 -11.06 -29.30
CA LYS A 56 -17.61 -12.05 -28.88
C LYS A 56 -19.05 -11.48 -28.85
N GLY A 57 -19.23 -10.22 -29.24
CA GLY A 57 -20.52 -9.55 -29.34
C GLY A 57 -21.04 -8.94 -28.04
N PHE A 58 -20.19 -8.76 -27.05
CA PHE A 58 -20.55 -8.13 -25.78
C PHE A 58 -19.98 -6.70 -25.69
N SER A 59 -20.76 -5.79 -25.10
CA SER A 59 -20.25 -4.48 -24.68
C SER A 59 -19.56 -4.64 -23.35
N TYR A 60 -18.31 -4.18 -23.24
CA TYR A 60 -17.55 -4.16 -22.00
C TYR A 60 -17.04 -2.75 -21.76
N GLU A 61 -17.37 -2.19 -20.61
CA GLU A 61 -16.88 -0.89 -20.17
C GLU A 61 -15.64 -1.11 -19.30
N PRO A 62 -14.45 -0.61 -19.72
CA PRO A 62 -13.25 -0.69 -18.91
C PRO A 62 -13.44 -0.04 -17.54
N VAL A 63 -13.09 -0.77 -16.49
CA VAL A 63 -13.09 -0.22 -15.13
C VAL A 63 -11.91 0.72 -14.99
N GLU A 64 -12.14 1.94 -14.52
CA GLU A 64 -11.08 2.93 -14.35
C GLU A 64 -10.15 2.53 -13.18
N PHE A 65 -8.84 2.64 -13.39
CA PHE A 65 -7.87 2.48 -12.32
C PHE A 65 -7.84 3.75 -11.46
N VAL A 66 -8.45 3.66 -10.29
CA VAL A 66 -8.48 4.78 -9.35
C VAL A 66 -7.47 4.55 -8.24
N TYR A 67 -6.49 5.45 -8.17
CA TYR A 67 -5.55 5.46 -7.05
C TYR A 67 -6.24 6.14 -5.85
N ASN A 68 -6.44 5.40 -4.76
CA ASN A 68 -7.01 6.01 -3.55
C ASN A 68 -5.94 6.83 -2.82
N THR A 69 -5.88 8.13 -3.14
CA THR A 69 -4.95 9.08 -2.54
C THR A 69 -5.15 9.24 -1.04
N ASP A 70 -6.40 9.19 -0.55
CA ASP A 70 -6.71 9.31 0.88
C ASP A 70 -6.19 8.10 1.67
N LEU A 71 -6.27 6.90 1.10
CA LEU A 71 -5.71 5.69 1.71
C LEU A 71 -4.17 5.78 1.81
N LEU A 72 -3.52 6.22 0.73
CA LEU A 72 -2.07 6.44 0.72
C LEU A 72 -1.69 7.54 1.71
N TYR A 73 -2.42 8.65 1.69
CA TYR A 73 -2.15 9.78 2.58
C TYR A 73 -2.32 9.40 4.06
N ARG A 74 -3.32 8.60 4.40
CA ARG A 74 -3.52 8.05 5.74
C ARG A 74 -2.37 7.15 6.18
N ALA A 75 -1.86 6.30 5.28
CA ALA A 75 -0.72 5.43 5.57
C ALA A 75 0.58 6.23 5.79
N LEU A 76 0.75 7.34 5.07
CA LEU A 76 1.92 8.21 5.17
C LEU A 76 1.84 9.20 6.35
N ASN A 77 0.63 9.62 6.72
CA ASN A 77 0.38 10.62 7.76
C ASN A 77 -0.67 10.11 8.76
N PRO A 78 -0.32 9.14 9.62
CA PRO A 78 -1.28 8.52 10.53
C PRO A 78 -1.85 9.49 11.58
N LEU A 79 -1.16 10.62 11.81
CA LEU A 79 -1.59 11.69 12.73
C LEU A 79 -2.32 12.84 12.03
N ASN A 80 -2.73 12.68 10.76
CA ASN A 80 -3.51 13.70 10.07
C ASN A 80 -4.94 13.75 10.58
N ASP A 81 -5.31 14.86 11.21
CA ASP A 81 -6.63 15.03 11.82
C ASP A 81 -7.76 15.02 10.80
N ASP A 82 -7.56 15.67 9.64
CA ASP A 82 -8.62 15.77 8.62
C ASP A 82 -9.04 14.41 8.11
N ILE A 83 -8.07 13.53 7.81
CA ILE A 83 -8.33 12.16 7.39
C ILE A 83 -8.90 11.31 8.51
N ALA A 84 -8.34 11.44 9.73
CA ALA A 84 -8.80 10.70 10.89
C ALA A 84 -10.24 11.04 11.27
N LEU A 85 -10.61 12.32 11.21
CA LEU A 85 -11.98 12.80 11.49
C LEU A 85 -12.96 12.45 10.37
N LYS A 86 -12.50 12.41 9.14
CA LYS A 86 -13.33 12.06 7.98
C LYS A 86 -13.71 10.58 7.95
N TYR A 87 -12.79 9.69 8.34
CA TYR A 87 -12.95 8.24 8.14
C TYR A 87 -12.85 7.41 9.42
N GLY A 88 -12.58 8.00 10.58
CA GLY A 88 -12.42 7.27 11.83
C GLY A 88 -11.40 6.13 11.72
N TYR A 89 -11.84 4.92 12.05
CA TYR A 89 -11.08 3.68 11.84
C TYR A 89 -11.47 2.95 10.54
N HIS A 90 -12.50 3.42 9.83
CA HIS A 90 -12.89 2.84 8.54
C HIS A 90 -11.86 3.15 7.45
N PRO A 91 -11.67 2.25 6.49
CA PRO A 91 -10.89 2.56 5.31
C PRO A 91 -11.61 3.66 4.50
N PRO A 92 -10.88 4.62 3.92
CA PRO A 92 -11.46 5.57 2.98
C PRO A 92 -12.15 4.79 1.85
N PRO A 93 -13.35 5.22 1.40
CA PRO A 93 -14.00 4.59 0.28
C PRO A 93 -13.11 4.68 -0.96
N ILE A 94 -13.00 3.59 -1.69
CA ILE A 94 -12.32 3.61 -2.99
C ILE A 94 -13.21 4.43 -3.92
N PRO A 95 -12.76 5.58 -4.46
CA PRO A 95 -13.58 6.37 -5.37
C PRO A 95 -13.97 5.49 -6.56
N GLY A 96 -15.26 5.38 -6.73
CA GLY A 96 -16.03 4.87 -7.84
C GLY A 96 -15.33 4.13 -8.97
N ALA A 97 -14.84 2.91 -8.72
CA ALA A 97 -14.91 1.92 -9.79
C ALA A 97 -16.38 1.48 -9.87
N MET A 98 -17.25 2.33 -10.39
CA MET A 98 -18.59 1.88 -10.75
C MET A 98 -18.41 0.98 -11.96
N ASP A 99 -18.47 -0.32 -11.70
CA ASP A 99 -18.51 -1.32 -12.75
C ASP A 99 -19.87 -1.18 -13.46
N ALA A 100 -19.82 -0.61 -14.64
CA ALA A 100 -21.02 -0.37 -15.46
C ALA A 100 -21.41 -1.59 -16.31
N ASN A 101 -20.71 -2.72 -16.16
CA ASN A 101 -20.93 -3.90 -16.95
C ASN A 101 -22.22 -4.63 -16.56
N ASP A 102 -23.00 -5.05 -17.55
CA ASP A 102 -24.19 -5.87 -17.34
C ASP A 102 -23.84 -7.37 -17.34
N TYR A 103 -23.51 -7.87 -16.17
CA TYR A 103 -23.17 -9.29 -15.94
C TYR A 103 -24.38 -10.25 -16.11
N SER A 104 -25.61 -9.72 -16.23
CA SER A 104 -26.83 -10.54 -16.39
C SER A 104 -27.01 -11.05 -17.82
N GLN A 105 -26.28 -10.54 -18.79
CA GLN A 105 -26.36 -10.98 -20.19
C GLN A 105 -25.94 -12.44 -20.33
N PRO A 106 -26.75 -13.29 -20.99
CA PRO A 106 -26.39 -14.68 -21.17
C PRO A 106 -25.06 -14.88 -21.88
N GLY A 107 -24.15 -15.61 -21.25
CA GLY A 107 -22.80 -15.88 -21.79
C GLY A 107 -21.76 -14.80 -21.53
N PHE A 108 -22.10 -13.64 -20.96
CA PHE A 108 -21.16 -12.58 -20.65
C PHE A 108 -20.03 -13.06 -19.74
N LEU A 109 -20.36 -13.65 -18.60
CA LEU A 109 -19.35 -14.17 -17.66
C LEU A 109 -18.48 -15.28 -18.27
N VAL A 110 -19.08 -16.15 -19.10
CA VAL A 110 -18.32 -17.19 -19.81
C VAL A 110 -17.34 -16.54 -20.81
N ALA A 111 -17.76 -15.50 -21.50
CA ALA A 111 -16.87 -14.77 -22.42
C ALA A 111 -15.77 -14.03 -21.66
N LEU A 112 -16.07 -13.45 -20.49
CA LEU A 112 -15.14 -12.68 -19.67
C LEU A 112 -14.13 -13.60 -18.96
N ASP A 113 -14.60 -14.58 -18.21
CA ASP A 113 -13.77 -15.38 -17.29
C ASP A 113 -13.36 -16.74 -17.89
N GLY A 114 -14.07 -17.19 -18.95
CA GLY A 114 -13.92 -18.51 -19.51
C GLY A 114 -14.86 -19.53 -18.91
N SER A 115 -14.70 -20.78 -19.31
CA SER A 115 -15.52 -21.89 -18.81
C SER A 115 -14.63 -23.07 -18.44
N GLU A 116 -14.76 -23.56 -17.23
CA GLU A 116 -14.07 -24.78 -16.77
C GLU A 116 -14.43 -26.01 -17.63
N SER A 117 -15.66 -26.04 -18.14
CA SER A 117 -16.16 -27.20 -18.93
C SER A 117 -15.60 -27.24 -20.34
N SER A 118 -15.24 -26.11 -20.96
CA SER A 118 -14.69 -26.03 -22.33
C SER A 118 -13.19 -25.89 -22.41
N GLN A 119 -12.51 -25.69 -21.27
CA GLN A 119 -11.08 -25.32 -21.23
C GLN A 119 -10.73 -24.06 -22.05
N GLU A 120 -11.73 -23.25 -22.37
CA GLU A 120 -11.53 -21.98 -23.07
C GLU A 120 -11.15 -20.88 -22.08
N SER A 121 -10.01 -20.24 -22.32
CA SER A 121 -9.62 -19.05 -21.57
C SER A 121 -10.57 -17.90 -21.89
N GLY A 122 -11.07 -17.22 -20.84
CA GLY A 122 -11.85 -16.01 -20.99
C GLY A 122 -11.02 -14.82 -21.46
N CYS A 123 -11.72 -13.75 -21.83
CA CYS A 123 -11.08 -12.50 -22.26
C CYS A 123 -10.18 -11.92 -21.17
N ALA A 124 -10.60 -11.96 -19.91
CA ALA A 124 -9.81 -11.49 -18.78
C ALA A 124 -8.51 -12.29 -18.63
N GLN A 125 -8.59 -13.62 -18.60
CA GLN A 125 -7.42 -14.47 -18.48
C GLN A 125 -6.43 -14.26 -19.63
N SER A 126 -6.91 -14.16 -20.88
CA SER A 126 -6.08 -13.94 -22.06
C SER A 126 -5.37 -12.60 -22.00
N ALA A 127 -6.07 -11.53 -21.58
CA ALA A 127 -5.51 -10.20 -21.39
C ALA A 127 -4.43 -10.19 -20.30
N TYR A 128 -4.70 -10.80 -19.13
CA TYR A 128 -3.72 -10.90 -18.05
C TYR A 128 -2.44 -11.63 -18.48
N VAL A 129 -2.57 -12.76 -19.17
CA VAL A 129 -1.41 -13.51 -19.66
C VAL A 129 -0.57 -12.65 -20.61
N THR A 130 -1.21 -11.91 -21.51
CA THR A 130 -0.52 -11.04 -22.48
C THR A 130 0.23 -9.91 -21.80
N VAL A 131 -0.42 -9.19 -20.89
CA VAL A 131 0.17 -8.05 -20.19
C VAL A 131 1.25 -8.50 -19.20
N ASN A 132 0.98 -9.56 -18.43
CA ASN A 132 1.96 -10.09 -17.46
C ASN A 132 3.22 -10.59 -18.13
N ALA A 133 3.14 -11.15 -19.33
CA ALA A 133 4.35 -11.56 -20.09
C ALA A 133 5.32 -10.40 -20.34
N LEU A 134 4.82 -9.14 -20.31
CA LEU A 134 5.64 -7.95 -20.55
C LEU A 134 6.13 -7.26 -19.26
N SER A 135 5.46 -7.46 -18.13
CA SER A 135 5.69 -6.64 -16.92
C SER A 135 5.94 -7.45 -15.65
N GLN A 136 5.57 -8.72 -15.60
CA GLN A 136 5.56 -9.50 -14.36
C GLN A 136 6.96 -9.66 -13.75
N ALA A 137 7.97 -9.98 -14.54
CA ALA A 137 9.33 -10.18 -14.02
C ALA A 137 9.82 -8.91 -13.29
N ALA A 138 9.75 -7.74 -13.93
CA ALA A 138 10.15 -6.47 -13.35
C ALA A 138 9.34 -6.08 -12.10
N THR A 139 8.02 -6.37 -12.11
CA THR A 139 7.17 -6.10 -10.95
C THR A 139 7.41 -7.07 -9.80
N ASP A 140 7.74 -8.33 -10.08
CA ASP A 140 8.09 -9.34 -9.07
C ASP A 140 9.42 -8.99 -8.38
N ASP A 141 10.42 -8.53 -9.14
CA ASP A 141 11.71 -8.09 -8.61
C ASP A 141 11.55 -6.81 -7.78
N ALA A 142 10.75 -5.85 -8.24
CA ALA A 142 10.37 -4.70 -7.44
C ALA A 142 9.65 -5.10 -6.15
N ALA A 143 8.71 -6.04 -6.21
CA ALA A 143 8.00 -6.57 -5.05
C ALA A 143 8.94 -7.30 -4.08
N ALA A 144 9.97 -7.99 -4.57
CA ALA A 144 10.99 -8.63 -3.73
C ALA A 144 11.81 -7.60 -2.96
N VAL A 145 12.23 -6.50 -3.60
CA VAL A 145 12.93 -5.39 -2.92
C VAL A 145 12.02 -4.74 -1.86
N LEU A 146 10.76 -4.46 -2.20
CA LEU A 146 9.80 -3.87 -1.27
C LEU A 146 9.47 -4.80 -0.09
N ARG A 147 9.44 -6.11 -0.31
CA ARG A 147 9.27 -7.10 0.76
C ARG A 147 10.44 -7.07 1.73
N ARG A 148 11.68 -7.08 1.22
CA ARG A 148 12.89 -6.96 2.05
C ARG A 148 12.90 -5.65 2.84
N LEU A 149 12.47 -4.55 2.23
CA LEU A 149 12.28 -3.27 2.91
C LEU A 149 11.27 -3.40 4.06
N SER A 150 10.10 -3.99 3.78
CA SER A 150 9.07 -4.22 4.80
C SER A 150 9.59 -5.10 5.95
N GLU A 151 10.33 -6.17 5.67
CA GLU A 151 10.96 -7.02 6.67
C GLU A 151 11.99 -6.27 7.51
N THR A 152 12.79 -5.40 6.87
CA THR A 152 13.81 -4.58 7.54
C THR A 152 13.18 -3.53 8.45
N THR A 153 12.07 -2.92 8.04
CA THR A 153 11.35 -1.90 8.80
C THR A 153 10.26 -2.45 9.71
N SER A 154 10.01 -3.76 9.70
CA SER A 154 9.11 -4.44 10.62
C SER A 154 9.77 -4.70 11.97
N GLY A 155 8.96 -5.00 12.99
CA GLY A 155 9.46 -5.43 14.31
C GLY A 155 9.62 -4.30 15.33
N PHE A 156 9.15 -3.07 15.01
CA PHE A 156 9.08 -1.98 15.98
C PHE A 156 8.34 -2.41 17.25
N ASP A 157 7.18 -3.04 17.12
CA ASP A 157 6.34 -3.47 18.24
C ASP A 157 7.05 -4.48 19.17
N ALA A 158 7.94 -5.30 18.60
CA ALA A 158 8.73 -6.28 19.34
C ALA A 158 10.02 -5.68 19.92
N SER A 159 10.41 -4.46 19.53
CA SER A 159 11.59 -3.77 20.05
C SER A 159 11.38 -3.30 21.50
N GLY A 160 12.47 -2.97 22.20
CA GLY A 160 12.36 -2.38 23.55
C GLY A 160 11.69 -1.00 23.51
N GLU A 161 12.05 -0.20 22.51
CA GLU A 161 11.50 1.14 22.30
C GLU A 161 10.02 1.09 21.92
N GLY A 162 9.65 0.17 21.02
CA GLY A 162 8.27 -0.02 20.58
C GLY A 162 7.37 -0.45 21.73
N ARG A 163 7.77 -1.46 22.50
CA ARG A 163 6.99 -1.88 23.70
C ARG A 163 6.80 -0.74 24.67
N ALA A 164 7.86 0.02 25.00
CA ALA A 164 7.75 1.14 25.93
C ALA A 164 6.80 2.25 25.39
N ALA A 165 6.85 2.53 24.09
CA ALA A 165 5.97 3.52 23.47
C ALA A 165 4.50 3.05 23.45
N TRP A 166 4.25 1.77 23.13
CA TRP A 166 2.91 1.18 23.18
C TRP A 166 2.35 1.11 24.59
N ASP A 167 3.14 0.73 25.59
CA ASP A 167 2.73 0.70 26.98
C ASP A 167 2.32 2.10 27.47
N ALA A 168 3.11 3.13 27.13
CA ALA A 168 2.79 4.51 27.46
C ALA A 168 1.51 5.01 26.78
N TRP A 169 1.30 4.66 25.51
CA TRP A 169 0.08 4.98 24.76
C TRP A 169 -1.14 4.28 25.37
N ALA A 170 -1.06 2.97 25.63
CA ALA A 170 -2.15 2.18 26.20
C ALA A 170 -2.56 2.66 27.60
N GLU A 171 -1.61 3.07 28.44
CA GLU A 171 -1.89 3.66 29.75
C GLU A 171 -2.72 4.96 29.63
N ARG A 172 -2.36 5.81 28.64
CA ARG A 172 -3.11 7.06 28.39
C ARG A 172 -4.50 6.78 27.80
N MET A 173 -4.62 5.81 26.89
CA MET A 173 -5.91 5.40 26.33
C MET A 173 -6.82 4.86 27.44
N ARG A 174 -6.29 4.04 28.34
CA ARG A 174 -7.02 3.56 29.52
C ARG A 174 -7.51 4.70 30.41
N SER A 175 -6.68 5.71 30.64
CA SER A 175 -7.06 6.91 31.44
C SER A 175 -8.16 7.75 30.77
N ARG A 176 -8.36 7.60 29.46
CA ARG A 176 -9.43 8.23 28.69
C ARG A 176 -10.69 7.36 28.55
N GLY A 177 -10.69 6.16 29.16
CA GLY A 177 -11.83 5.24 29.15
C GLY A 177 -11.79 4.17 28.05
N TYR A 178 -10.67 4.07 27.33
CA TYR A 178 -10.45 3.05 26.28
C TYR A 178 -9.42 2.02 26.76
N PRO A 179 -9.85 0.87 27.33
CA PRO A 179 -8.96 -0.14 27.92
C PRO A 179 -8.38 -1.06 26.86
N VAL A 180 -7.67 -0.49 25.88
CA VAL A 180 -7.05 -1.22 24.76
C VAL A 180 -5.53 -1.20 24.87
N ALA A 181 -4.87 -2.21 24.30
CA ALA A 181 -3.43 -2.32 24.25
C ALA A 181 -2.84 -1.84 22.93
N THR A 182 -3.60 -1.91 21.84
CA THR A 182 -3.15 -1.55 20.50
C THR A 182 -4.23 -0.78 19.71
N ARG A 183 -3.83 -0.05 18.66
CA ARG A 183 -4.76 0.57 17.70
C ARG A 183 -5.58 -0.44 16.93
N SER A 184 -5.04 -1.64 16.72
CA SER A 184 -5.76 -2.70 16.02
C SER A 184 -7.00 -3.14 16.79
N GLU A 185 -6.97 -3.14 18.12
CA GLU A 185 -8.14 -3.45 18.95
C GLU A 185 -9.24 -2.41 18.75
N LEU A 186 -8.91 -1.10 18.74
CA LEU A 186 -9.87 -0.05 18.41
C LEU A 186 -10.42 -0.18 16.99
N SER A 187 -9.55 -0.46 16.03
CA SER A 187 -9.97 -0.63 14.64
C SER A 187 -10.93 -1.81 14.48
N LEU A 188 -10.70 -2.92 15.18
CA LEU A 188 -11.60 -4.09 15.15
C LEU A 188 -12.94 -3.79 15.82
N GLU A 189 -12.96 -2.97 16.87
CA GLU A 189 -14.20 -2.60 17.56
C GLU A 189 -15.11 -1.74 16.68
N PHE A 190 -14.55 -0.76 15.98
CA PHE A 190 -15.34 0.20 15.21
C PHE A 190 -15.52 -0.16 13.73
N ALA A 191 -14.58 -0.84 13.09
CA ALA A 191 -14.65 -1.15 11.66
C ALA A 191 -15.76 -2.14 11.28
N VAL A 192 -16.41 -2.79 12.25
CA VAL A 192 -17.53 -3.72 12.03
C VAL A 192 -18.86 -2.98 11.78
N ALA A 193 -19.00 -1.76 12.28
CA ALA A 193 -20.19 -0.95 12.04
C ALA A 193 -20.22 -0.45 10.58
N PRO A 194 -21.39 -0.33 9.94
CA PRO A 194 -21.47 0.17 8.57
C PRO A 194 -21.18 1.67 8.44
N ASP A 195 -21.41 2.43 9.52
CA ASP A 195 -21.31 3.88 9.54
C ASP A 195 -20.40 4.36 10.67
N ILE A 196 -19.71 5.48 10.45
CA ILE A 196 -18.86 6.11 11.44
C ILE A 196 -19.74 6.71 12.56
N SER A 197 -19.49 6.26 13.78
CA SER A 197 -20.23 6.74 14.96
C SER A 197 -19.56 7.92 15.65
N GLY A 198 -20.35 8.68 16.45
CA GLY A 198 -19.79 9.72 17.30
C GLY A 198 -18.81 9.19 18.37
N GLU A 199 -19.03 7.97 18.85
CA GLU A 199 -18.16 7.29 19.79
C GLU A 199 -16.81 6.92 19.14
N GLU A 200 -16.85 6.41 17.90
CA GLU A 200 -15.66 6.14 17.11
C GLU A 200 -14.80 7.40 16.91
N LEU A 201 -15.42 8.52 16.53
CA LEU A 201 -14.69 9.77 16.38
C LEU A 201 -14.06 10.26 17.70
N GLN A 202 -14.76 10.08 18.84
CA GLN A 202 -14.20 10.40 20.14
C GLN A 202 -13.00 9.48 20.47
N ALA A 203 -13.10 8.18 20.21
CA ALA A 203 -12.01 7.23 20.37
C ALA A 203 -10.82 7.60 19.49
N ARG A 204 -11.09 8.00 18.23
CA ARG A 204 -10.05 8.44 17.31
C ARG A 204 -9.35 9.72 17.75
N HIS A 205 -10.08 10.68 18.28
CA HIS A 205 -9.50 11.88 18.90
C HIS A 205 -8.60 11.52 20.10
N ALA A 206 -9.09 10.65 20.98
CA ALA A 206 -8.29 10.18 22.12
C ALA A 206 -6.99 9.49 21.69
N ASP A 207 -7.06 8.64 20.67
CA ASP A 207 -5.89 7.97 20.07
C ASP A 207 -4.86 8.99 19.57
N LEU A 208 -5.28 9.97 18.75
CA LEU A 208 -4.39 10.99 18.21
C LEU A 208 -3.74 11.84 19.32
N ASP A 209 -4.51 12.25 20.31
CA ASP A 209 -3.99 13.01 21.46
C ASP A 209 -3.01 12.19 22.28
N CYS A 210 -3.32 10.92 22.55
CA CYS A 210 -2.44 10.03 23.31
C CYS A 210 -1.14 9.78 22.55
N ASP A 211 -1.23 9.55 21.23
CA ASP A 211 -0.04 9.39 20.38
C ASP A 211 0.88 10.63 20.44
N ARG A 212 0.34 11.81 20.20
CA ARG A 212 1.11 13.06 20.25
C ARG A 212 1.79 13.29 21.58
N LEU A 213 1.11 12.96 22.67
CA LEU A 213 1.64 13.15 24.02
C LEU A 213 2.77 12.18 24.38
N VAL A 214 2.73 10.94 23.90
CA VAL A 214 3.78 9.94 24.16
C VAL A 214 4.80 9.84 23.02
N GLY A 215 4.49 10.39 21.84
CA GLY A 215 5.36 10.35 20.66
C GLY A 215 5.46 8.97 20.03
N LEU A 216 4.41 8.12 20.12
CA LEU A 216 4.42 6.75 19.60
C LEU A 216 4.77 6.70 18.11
N THR A 217 4.02 7.44 17.28
CA THR A 217 4.26 7.49 15.83
C THR A 217 5.63 8.10 15.51
N MET A 218 6.09 9.10 16.27
CA MET A 218 7.42 9.69 16.09
C MET A 218 8.54 8.70 16.41
N THR A 219 8.41 7.95 17.50
CA THR A 219 9.37 6.92 17.90
C THR A 219 9.42 5.81 16.85
N GLN A 220 8.28 5.35 16.38
CA GLN A 220 8.18 4.37 15.31
C GLN A 220 8.84 4.87 14.02
N SER A 221 8.51 6.09 13.58
CA SER A 221 9.08 6.69 12.37
C SER A 221 10.60 6.81 12.46
N SER A 222 11.14 7.26 13.59
CA SER A 222 12.58 7.36 13.81
C SER A 222 13.26 5.98 13.76
N TRP A 223 12.65 4.97 14.37
CA TRP A 223 13.13 3.58 14.36
C TRP A 223 13.14 3.00 12.93
N GLU A 224 12.06 3.23 12.16
CA GLU A 224 11.94 2.81 10.76
C GLU A 224 12.95 3.53 9.86
N GLN A 225 13.12 4.85 10.01
CA GLN A 225 14.08 5.66 9.23
C GLN A 225 15.50 5.14 9.36
N THR A 226 15.92 4.79 10.58
CA THR A 226 17.27 4.26 10.80
C THR A 226 17.51 2.97 10.01
N ARG A 227 16.51 2.08 9.98
CA ARG A 227 16.59 0.81 9.26
C ARG A 227 16.48 0.99 7.76
N PHE A 228 15.65 1.93 7.34
CA PHE A 228 15.53 2.29 5.93
C PHE A 228 16.83 2.84 5.36
N ALA A 229 17.51 3.71 6.10
CA ALA A 229 18.82 4.24 5.68
C ALA A 229 19.83 3.12 5.47
N ALA A 230 19.88 2.14 6.38
CA ALA A 230 20.71 0.95 6.22
C ALA A 230 20.33 0.11 4.98
N PHE A 231 19.03 -0.10 4.79
CA PHE A 231 18.51 -0.82 3.62
C PHE A 231 18.88 -0.13 2.31
N LEU A 232 18.76 1.21 2.21
CA LEU A 232 19.12 1.93 0.99
C LEU A 232 20.58 1.74 0.58
N VAL A 233 21.49 1.72 1.53
CA VAL A 233 22.93 1.48 1.25
C VAL A 233 23.13 0.07 0.70
N GLU A 234 22.45 -0.92 1.28
CA GLU A 234 22.56 -2.33 0.85
C GLU A 234 21.86 -2.59 -0.50
N ALA A 235 20.68 -2.00 -0.71
CA ALA A 235 19.82 -2.29 -1.84
C ALA A 235 20.02 -1.38 -3.06
N SER A 236 20.88 -0.37 -3.00
CA SER A 236 21.02 0.66 -4.06
C SER A 236 21.33 0.08 -5.44
N GLY A 237 22.24 -0.90 -5.52
CA GLY A 237 22.58 -1.58 -6.78
C GLY A 237 21.38 -2.36 -7.34
N THR A 238 20.78 -3.22 -6.50
CA THR A 238 19.62 -4.03 -6.89
C THR A 238 18.44 -3.15 -7.31
N TRP A 239 18.21 -2.02 -6.62
CA TRP A 239 17.13 -1.12 -7.01
C TRP A 239 17.36 -0.44 -8.36
N SER A 240 18.62 -0.09 -8.67
CA SER A 240 18.94 0.46 -9.99
C SER A 240 18.73 -0.56 -11.12
N GLU A 241 19.02 -1.83 -10.88
CA GLU A 241 18.74 -2.92 -11.83
C GLU A 241 17.22 -3.07 -12.04
N VAL A 242 16.44 -3.10 -10.96
CA VAL A 242 14.97 -3.15 -11.00
C VAL A 242 14.38 -1.95 -11.74
N GLN A 243 14.93 -0.75 -11.54
CA GLN A 243 14.46 0.43 -12.29
C GLN A 243 14.68 0.30 -13.79
N ALA A 244 15.81 -0.25 -14.23
CA ALA A 244 16.07 -0.51 -15.65
C ALA A 244 15.07 -1.54 -16.24
N GLU A 245 14.78 -2.59 -15.51
CA GLU A 245 13.78 -3.60 -15.91
C GLU A 245 12.36 -3.02 -15.97
N LEU A 246 12.01 -2.12 -15.05
CA LEU A 246 10.74 -1.41 -15.08
C LEU A 246 10.63 -0.46 -16.28
N GLU A 247 11.73 0.20 -16.69
CA GLU A 247 11.77 1.02 -17.89
C GLU A 247 11.53 0.17 -19.14
N ASP A 248 12.19 -0.99 -19.26
CA ASP A 248 12.00 -1.92 -20.38
C ASP A 248 10.55 -2.44 -20.43
N ALA A 249 9.99 -2.83 -19.28
CA ALA A 249 8.60 -3.27 -19.18
C ALA A 249 7.62 -2.15 -19.58
N LEU A 250 7.87 -0.91 -19.16
CA LEU A 250 7.05 0.25 -19.54
C LEU A 250 7.07 0.48 -21.06
N GLN A 251 8.23 0.39 -21.69
CA GLN A 251 8.36 0.52 -23.15
C GLN A 251 7.62 -0.61 -23.88
N ALA A 252 7.72 -1.85 -23.42
CA ALA A 252 7.01 -2.98 -23.98
C ALA A 252 5.48 -2.82 -23.89
N LEU A 253 4.98 -2.33 -22.73
CA LEU A 253 3.55 -2.05 -22.53
C LEU A 253 3.03 -0.89 -23.39
N VAL A 254 3.86 0.11 -23.66
CA VAL A 254 3.49 1.23 -24.55
C VAL A 254 3.37 0.75 -26.00
N ALA A 255 4.15 -0.26 -26.41
CA ALA A 255 4.15 -0.84 -27.75
C ALA A 255 3.00 -1.84 -27.99
N LEU A 256 2.31 -2.28 -26.96
CA LEU A 256 1.16 -3.20 -27.03
C LEU A 256 -0.11 -2.47 -27.50
#